data_cd5f39cb95345e035e5b24f84263f73a
#
_entry.id   cd5f39cb95345e035e5b24f84263f73a
#
_cell.length_a   1.000
_cell.length_b   1.000
_cell.length_c   1.000
_cell.angle_alpha   90.00
_cell.angle_beta   90.00
_cell.angle_gamma   90.00
#
_symmetry.space_group_name_H-M   'P 1'
#
loop_
_entity.id
_entity.type
_entity.pdbx_description
1 polymer ?
#
loop_
_entity_poly.entity_id
_entity_poly.type
_entity_poly.pdbx_seq_one_letter_code
_entity_poly.pdbx_strand_id
1 'polypeptide(L)'
;VPLDGFPVSNGHGRVSGGGDPVSRQSNLVIETAHPYTESELRQMLIKEAKKQGKEYGYYFNAVTSGFTYTGEGGSLNSFNVTPLEVYRVYVDGRPDELVRGVDMIGTPLSMFSNITAAGDQPAVFTGMCGAESGWVPVTACSPMIYVSQVETQRRTQSRDLPPVLPAPDVNTSTGGDGDEAIFGAMDEELRRNMAGLSLPGEAKPYYLSYVLTRYRQWQIAGSLGGIFYSTVTPWQSSGGVQVMLGNYQHNSDIQYMGQVAPVQLPAELDGYNIRRGFWETSDLMYRFSLQVMARKIAHLKSNPLPPAEAALPDMQQLPAVTKMVERPRPFEIDLVALEGMVKELSALFKDYKELFNSNVMLVAVEQDNFRLTSENVRLKFPLGLVGLTVSASVRTTDGSTVSDVLAISSLENPVDLPSLEELKKKVTDFADNLMELKETPMIEEYYTGPVLFEEGAASRLFTDNLLSPGRLLALRTMTPARGMLDEQLGRKIMDSRLTVKNYTTLVEYDGTPLFGHYEIDGDGVVPA
;
A
#
# COMPACT_ATOMS: atom_id res chain seq x y z
N VAL A 1 -27.77 -17.22 19.25
CA VAL A 1 -29.06 -17.35 19.98
C VAL A 1 -29.74 -18.56 19.41
N PRO A 2 -30.10 -19.55 20.24
CA PRO A 2 -30.80 -20.71 19.76
C PRO A 2 -32.20 -20.32 19.29
N LEU A 3 -32.57 -20.81 18.13
CA LEU A 3 -33.90 -20.57 17.54
C LEU A 3 -35.01 -21.26 18.35
N ASP A 4 -34.67 -22.33 19.09
CA ASP A 4 -35.64 -23.13 19.84
C ASP A 4 -35.12 -23.49 21.24
N GLY A 5 -35.80 -23.03 22.27
CA GLY A 5 -35.85 -23.62 23.59
C GLY A 5 -34.68 -23.44 24.55
N PHE A 6 -33.62 -22.71 24.17
CA PHE A 6 -32.51 -22.42 25.07
C PHE A 6 -32.45 -20.92 25.43
N PRO A 7 -33.09 -20.51 26.54
CA PRO A 7 -33.16 -19.09 26.90
C PRO A 7 -31.86 -18.53 27.49
N VAL A 8 -30.82 -19.35 27.64
CA VAL A 8 -29.54 -18.96 28.26
C VAL A 8 -28.34 -19.33 27.38
N SER A 9 -27.27 -18.56 27.47
CA SER A 9 -26.04 -18.87 26.82
C SER A 9 -25.42 -20.16 27.33
N ASN A 10 -24.91 -21.00 26.43
CA ASN A 10 -24.18 -22.21 26.79
C ASN A 10 -22.65 -21.95 26.97
N GLY A 11 -22.25 -20.70 27.00
CA GLY A 11 -20.84 -20.30 27.21
C GLY A 11 -19.94 -20.34 25.99
N HIS A 12 -20.48 -20.54 24.78
CA HIS A 12 -19.68 -20.56 23.54
C HIS A 12 -19.67 -19.22 22.78
N GLY A 13 -20.23 -18.16 23.37
CA GLY A 13 -20.16 -16.81 22.81
C GLY A 13 -18.73 -16.25 22.94
N ARG A 14 -18.15 -15.89 21.81
CA ARG A 14 -16.78 -15.32 21.78
C ARG A 14 -16.77 -14.08 20.89
N VAL A 15 -15.90 -13.13 21.26
CA VAL A 15 -15.71 -11.87 20.56
C VAL A 15 -14.25 -11.43 20.68
N SER A 16 -13.76 -10.73 19.67
CA SER A 16 -12.51 -9.99 19.72
C SER A 16 -12.80 -8.56 19.26
N GLY A 17 -12.38 -7.58 20.06
CA GLY A 17 -12.73 -6.16 19.85
C GLY A 17 -14.07 -5.77 20.48
N GLY A 18 -14.71 -4.73 19.96
CA GLY A 18 -15.90 -4.10 20.54
C GLY A 18 -17.25 -4.60 20.03
N GLY A 19 -17.31 -5.77 19.39
CA GLY A 19 -18.56 -6.34 18.85
C GLY A 19 -19.34 -7.18 19.85
N ASP A 20 -20.51 -7.68 19.43
CA ASP A 20 -21.32 -8.61 20.22
C ASP A 20 -20.77 -10.05 20.13
N PRO A 21 -20.79 -10.81 21.24
CA PRO A 21 -20.37 -12.20 21.22
C PRO A 21 -21.32 -13.06 20.37
N VAL A 22 -20.78 -13.86 19.47
CA VAL A 22 -21.52 -14.90 18.74
C VAL A 22 -20.95 -16.28 19.05
N SER A 23 -21.71 -17.32 18.80
CA SER A 23 -21.25 -18.69 19.01
C SER A 23 -20.07 -19.01 18.09
N ARG A 24 -18.93 -19.37 18.68
CA ARG A 24 -17.69 -19.67 17.98
C ARG A 24 -17.08 -20.96 18.53
N GLN A 25 -16.38 -21.67 17.65
CA GLN A 25 -15.56 -22.80 18.08
C GLN A 25 -14.43 -22.37 19.02
N SER A 26 -13.97 -23.30 19.84
CA SER A 26 -12.78 -23.16 20.69
C SER A 26 -11.76 -24.27 20.38
N ASN A 27 -11.73 -25.33 21.16
CA ASN A 27 -10.95 -26.53 20.91
C ASN A 27 -11.93 -27.63 20.46
N LEU A 28 -11.86 -27.99 19.18
CA LEU A 28 -12.61 -29.13 18.64
C LEU A 28 -11.77 -30.39 18.78
N VAL A 29 -12.36 -31.45 19.27
CA VAL A 29 -11.69 -32.77 19.29
C VAL A 29 -12.60 -33.75 18.53
N ILE A 30 -12.05 -34.35 17.51
CA ILE A 30 -12.71 -35.36 16.67
C ILE A 30 -12.18 -36.72 17.10
N GLU A 31 -13.07 -37.59 17.57
CA GLU A 31 -12.74 -38.92 18.03
C GLU A 31 -13.51 -39.97 17.20
N THR A 32 -12.93 -41.13 17.08
CA THR A 32 -13.57 -42.27 16.41
C THR A 32 -13.59 -43.49 17.31
N ALA A 33 -14.70 -44.21 17.31
CA ALA A 33 -14.81 -45.49 18.04
C ALA A 33 -14.12 -46.66 17.33
N HIS A 34 -13.89 -46.53 16.05
CA HIS A 34 -13.29 -47.57 15.21
C HIS A 34 -12.16 -46.97 14.36
N PRO A 35 -10.97 -46.77 14.93
CA PRO A 35 -9.85 -46.21 14.22
C PRO A 35 -9.26 -47.21 13.21
N TYR A 36 -8.76 -46.65 12.10
CA TYR A 36 -8.02 -47.40 11.06
C TYR A 36 -6.60 -46.89 10.98
N THR A 37 -5.69 -47.76 10.55
CA THR A 37 -4.33 -47.31 10.22
C THR A 37 -4.33 -46.50 8.92
N GLU A 38 -3.31 -45.66 8.71
CA GLU A 38 -3.12 -44.93 7.45
C GLU A 38 -3.14 -45.88 6.24
N SER A 39 -2.48 -47.05 6.36
CA SER A 39 -2.45 -48.06 5.28
C SER A 39 -3.85 -48.54 4.92
N GLU A 40 -4.71 -48.78 5.91
CA GLU A 40 -6.08 -49.22 5.67
C GLU A 40 -6.92 -48.11 5.02
N LEU A 41 -6.78 -46.86 5.46
CA LEU A 41 -7.46 -45.73 4.85
C LEU A 41 -7.01 -45.52 3.40
N ARG A 42 -5.72 -45.68 3.10
CA ARG A 42 -5.20 -45.66 1.71
C ARG A 42 -5.77 -46.78 0.84
N GLN A 43 -5.92 -47.97 1.40
CA GLN A 43 -6.56 -49.09 0.69
C GLN A 43 -8.05 -48.81 0.42
N MET A 44 -8.77 -48.15 1.37
CA MET A 44 -10.15 -47.72 1.17
C MET A 44 -10.24 -46.70 0.03
N LEU A 45 -9.33 -45.70 0.00
CA LEU A 45 -9.24 -44.72 -1.07
C LEU A 45 -9.06 -45.37 -2.44
N ILE A 46 -8.10 -46.30 -2.58
CA ILE A 46 -7.82 -47.04 -3.82
C ILE A 46 -9.02 -47.88 -4.25
N LYS A 47 -9.63 -48.57 -3.30
CA LYS A 47 -10.79 -49.44 -3.55
C LYS A 47 -12.00 -48.64 -4.04
N GLU A 48 -12.29 -47.51 -3.40
CA GLU A 48 -13.43 -46.67 -3.78
C GLU A 48 -13.18 -45.94 -5.09
N ALA A 49 -11.96 -45.43 -5.32
CA ALA A 49 -11.57 -44.84 -6.60
C ALA A 49 -11.73 -45.85 -7.76
N LYS A 50 -11.32 -47.09 -7.55
CA LYS A 50 -11.50 -48.16 -8.52
C LYS A 50 -12.98 -48.49 -8.77
N LYS A 51 -13.79 -48.55 -7.70
CA LYS A 51 -15.25 -48.78 -7.79
C LYS A 51 -15.95 -47.66 -8.57
N GLN A 52 -15.49 -46.42 -8.41
CA GLN A 52 -16.01 -45.26 -9.14
C GLN A 52 -15.41 -45.10 -10.56
N GLY A 53 -14.59 -46.02 -11.02
CA GLY A 53 -13.97 -45.98 -12.35
C GLY A 53 -12.91 -44.87 -12.51
N LYS A 54 -12.33 -44.41 -11.40
CA LYS A 54 -11.26 -43.40 -11.41
C LYS A 54 -9.90 -44.07 -11.50
N GLU A 55 -8.94 -43.41 -12.14
CA GLU A 55 -7.55 -43.86 -12.21
C GLU A 55 -6.80 -43.64 -10.88
N TYR A 56 -7.24 -42.68 -10.06
CA TYR A 56 -6.63 -42.28 -8.80
C TYR A 56 -7.66 -41.70 -7.82
N GLY A 57 -7.30 -41.70 -6.55
CA GLY A 57 -7.90 -40.84 -5.51
C GLY A 57 -6.94 -39.74 -5.09
N TYR A 58 -7.44 -38.68 -4.47
CA TYR A 58 -6.60 -37.62 -3.93
C TYR A 58 -6.26 -37.89 -2.45
N TYR A 59 -5.00 -37.64 -2.11
CA TYR A 59 -4.51 -37.56 -0.74
C TYR A 59 -4.06 -36.15 -0.47
N PHE A 60 -4.73 -35.46 0.45
CA PHE A 60 -4.43 -34.08 0.86
C PHE A 60 -3.61 -34.12 2.14
N ASN A 61 -2.35 -33.70 2.06
CA ASN A 61 -1.42 -33.71 3.21
C ASN A 61 -1.43 -32.36 3.95
N ALA A 62 -1.50 -31.25 3.24
CA ALA A 62 -1.52 -29.94 3.82
C ALA A 62 -2.52 -28.99 3.13
N VAL A 63 -3.09 -28.08 3.91
CA VAL A 63 -3.98 -27.03 3.44
C VAL A 63 -3.47 -25.66 3.92
N THR A 64 -3.62 -24.62 3.11
CA THR A 64 -3.18 -23.26 3.47
C THR A 64 -4.30 -22.45 4.09
N SER A 65 -5.51 -22.58 3.58
CA SER A 65 -6.66 -21.79 4.00
C SER A 65 -7.97 -22.45 3.57
N GLY A 66 -9.06 -21.93 4.09
CA GLY A 66 -10.40 -22.28 3.67
C GLY A 66 -11.41 -21.29 4.21
N PHE A 67 -12.58 -21.26 3.61
CA PHE A 67 -13.70 -20.48 4.11
C PHE A 67 -15.01 -21.22 3.86
N THR A 68 -16.00 -20.94 4.71
CA THR A 68 -17.37 -21.39 4.55
C THR A 68 -18.26 -20.16 4.46
N TYR A 69 -19.07 -20.09 3.43
CA TYR A 69 -20.06 -19.04 3.26
C TYR A 69 -21.44 -19.57 3.65
N THR A 70 -22.03 -18.96 4.67
CA THR A 70 -23.36 -19.31 5.20
C THR A 70 -24.23 -18.05 5.27
N GLY A 71 -24.50 -17.41 4.12
CA GLY A 71 -25.28 -16.16 4.07
C GLY A 71 -26.78 -16.38 4.16
N GLU A 72 -27.50 -15.48 4.85
CA GLU A 72 -28.94 -15.33 4.71
C GLU A 72 -29.27 -14.71 3.35
N GLY A 73 -30.28 -15.25 2.66
CA GLY A 73 -30.78 -14.64 1.42
C GLY A 73 -30.56 -15.42 0.14
N GLY A 74 -30.58 -16.76 0.19
CA GLY A 74 -30.66 -17.62 -1.01
C GLY A 74 -29.33 -18.02 -1.63
N SER A 75 -28.21 -17.66 -1.04
CA SER A 75 -26.92 -18.22 -1.41
C SER A 75 -26.81 -19.64 -0.86
N LEU A 76 -26.42 -20.59 -1.72
CA LEU A 76 -26.13 -21.96 -1.29
C LEU A 76 -24.98 -21.94 -0.29
N ASN A 77 -25.13 -22.61 0.85
CA ASN A 77 -24.03 -22.85 1.77
C ASN A 77 -22.89 -23.53 1.00
N SER A 78 -21.76 -22.87 0.94
CA SER A 78 -20.61 -23.38 0.19
C SER A 78 -19.33 -23.28 1.02
N PHE A 79 -18.41 -24.18 0.77
CA PHE A 79 -17.05 -24.08 1.29
C PHE A 79 -16.04 -24.16 0.16
N ASN A 80 -14.89 -23.59 0.41
CA ASN A 80 -13.70 -23.73 -0.40
C ASN A 80 -12.52 -24.02 0.53
N VAL A 81 -11.73 -25.01 0.22
CA VAL A 81 -10.46 -25.31 0.89
C VAL A 81 -9.36 -25.31 -0.15
N THR A 82 -8.30 -24.58 0.15
CA THR A 82 -7.12 -24.46 -0.71
C THR A 82 -6.02 -25.42 -0.22
N PRO A 83 -5.90 -26.62 -0.79
CA PRO A 83 -4.83 -27.53 -0.46
C PRO A 83 -3.48 -27.00 -0.96
N LEU A 84 -2.43 -27.27 -0.19
CA LEU A 84 -1.05 -26.97 -0.55
C LEU A 84 -0.34 -28.19 -1.14
N GLU A 85 -0.45 -29.32 -0.47
CA GLU A 85 0.23 -30.55 -0.81
C GLU A 85 -0.81 -31.64 -1.10
N VAL A 86 -0.89 -32.05 -2.37
CA VAL A 86 -1.89 -32.99 -2.89
C VAL A 86 -1.20 -34.07 -3.70
N TYR A 87 -1.52 -35.32 -3.39
CA TYR A 87 -1.02 -36.48 -4.15
C TYR A 87 -2.15 -37.19 -4.88
N ARG A 88 -1.86 -37.66 -6.10
CA ARG A 88 -2.66 -38.67 -6.76
C ARG A 88 -2.18 -40.02 -6.30
N VAL A 89 -3.06 -40.79 -5.66
CA VAL A 89 -2.83 -42.18 -5.27
C VAL A 89 -3.48 -43.08 -6.32
N TYR A 90 -2.67 -43.75 -7.12
CA TYR A 90 -3.14 -44.49 -8.28
C TYR A 90 -3.69 -45.86 -7.92
N VAL A 91 -4.73 -46.31 -8.64
CA VAL A 91 -5.39 -47.60 -8.41
C VAL A 91 -4.62 -48.79 -8.98
N ASP A 92 -3.66 -48.54 -9.85
CA ASP A 92 -2.79 -49.56 -10.47
C ASP A 92 -1.50 -49.83 -9.68
N GLY A 93 -1.28 -49.12 -8.59
CA GLY A 93 -0.13 -49.33 -7.71
C GLY A 93 1.17 -48.64 -8.15
N ARG A 94 1.13 -47.81 -9.18
CA ARG A 94 2.29 -46.96 -9.52
C ARG A 94 2.52 -45.90 -8.40
N PRO A 95 3.73 -45.34 -8.31
CA PRO A 95 4.06 -44.34 -7.28
C PRO A 95 3.08 -43.15 -7.25
N ASP A 96 2.84 -42.62 -6.07
CA ASP A 96 2.05 -41.41 -5.88
C ASP A 96 2.67 -40.22 -6.63
N GLU A 97 1.83 -39.38 -7.20
CA GLU A 97 2.25 -38.20 -7.95
C GLU A 97 1.84 -36.93 -7.20
N LEU A 98 2.82 -36.12 -6.80
CA LEU A 98 2.55 -34.79 -6.25
C LEU A 98 1.98 -33.86 -7.33
N VAL A 99 0.84 -33.26 -7.07
CA VAL A 99 0.16 -32.37 -8.01
C VAL A 99 -0.21 -31.04 -7.35
N ARG A 100 -0.45 -30.02 -8.16
CA ARG A 100 -0.83 -28.68 -7.71
C ARG A 100 -2.05 -28.16 -8.46
N GLY A 101 -2.70 -27.12 -7.90
CA GLY A 101 -3.83 -26.46 -8.57
C GLY A 101 -5.14 -27.20 -8.41
N VAL A 102 -5.32 -27.92 -7.32
CA VAL A 102 -6.57 -28.55 -6.91
C VAL A 102 -7.17 -27.76 -5.78
N ASP A 103 -8.41 -27.31 -5.92
CA ASP A 103 -9.22 -26.75 -4.83
C ASP A 103 -10.34 -27.70 -4.49
N MET A 104 -10.64 -27.81 -3.20
CA MET A 104 -11.78 -28.59 -2.71
C MET A 104 -12.96 -27.64 -2.56
N ILE A 105 -14.09 -28.00 -3.15
CA ILE A 105 -15.34 -27.21 -3.14
C ILE A 105 -16.52 -28.07 -2.76
N GLY A 106 -17.65 -27.44 -2.51
CA GLY A 106 -18.92 -28.13 -2.24
C GLY A 106 -19.70 -27.50 -1.11
N THR A 107 -20.62 -28.26 -0.55
CA THR A 107 -21.35 -27.87 0.65
C THR A 107 -20.83 -28.61 1.87
N PRO A 108 -20.74 -27.99 3.06
CA PRO A 108 -20.24 -28.64 4.27
C PRO A 108 -20.99 -29.94 4.59
N LEU A 109 -22.30 -29.94 4.50
CA LEU A 109 -23.14 -31.13 4.80
C LEU A 109 -22.84 -32.28 3.84
N SER A 110 -22.65 -32.01 2.55
CA SER A 110 -22.31 -33.03 1.58
C SER A 110 -20.96 -33.65 1.89
N MET A 111 -19.95 -32.85 2.24
CA MET A 111 -18.64 -33.34 2.61
C MET A 111 -18.70 -34.18 3.89
N PHE A 112 -19.32 -33.67 4.97
CA PHE A 112 -19.37 -34.37 6.24
C PHE A 112 -20.16 -35.69 6.16
N SER A 113 -21.25 -35.76 5.40
CA SER A 113 -22.03 -36.99 5.22
C SER A 113 -21.27 -38.10 4.48
N ASN A 114 -20.21 -37.75 3.76
CA ASN A 114 -19.32 -38.68 3.04
C ASN A 114 -18.05 -39.07 3.82
N ILE A 115 -17.88 -38.61 5.07
CA ILE A 115 -16.84 -39.12 5.96
C ILE A 115 -17.28 -40.51 6.44
N THR A 116 -16.54 -41.53 6.07
CA THR A 116 -16.91 -42.92 6.35
C THR A 116 -15.90 -43.68 7.21
N ALA A 117 -14.72 -43.12 7.41
CA ALA A 117 -13.68 -43.71 8.27
C ALA A 117 -12.71 -42.63 8.78
N ALA A 118 -12.09 -42.94 9.92
CA ALA A 118 -11.07 -42.07 10.51
C ALA A 118 -9.88 -42.89 11.03
N GLY A 119 -8.73 -42.24 11.10
CA GLY A 119 -7.46 -42.83 11.52
C GLY A 119 -7.29 -42.97 13.02
N ASP A 120 -6.18 -43.54 13.42
CA ASP A 120 -5.80 -43.80 14.81
C ASP A 120 -4.83 -42.74 15.40
N GLN A 121 -4.27 -41.89 14.56
CA GLN A 121 -3.31 -40.86 15.00
C GLN A 121 -3.90 -39.44 14.80
N PRO A 122 -4.23 -38.74 15.90
CA PRO A 122 -4.70 -37.38 15.81
C PRO A 122 -3.52 -36.40 15.60
N ALA A 123 -3.77 -35.36 14.82
CA ALA A 123 -2.92 -34.19 14.68
C ALA A 123 -3.62 -32.95 15.22
N VAL A 124 -2.86 -31.95 15.62
CA VAL A 124 -3.35 -30.70 16.20
C VAL A 124 -3.12 -29.55 15.21
N PHE A 125 -4.19 -28.87 14.89
CA PHE A 125 -4.17 -27.59 14.18
C PHE A 125 -4.50 -26.47 15.15
N THR A 126 -3.73 -25.36 15.10
CA THR A 126 -4.01 -24.12 15.81
C THR A 126 -4.09 -22.96 14.81
N GLY A 127 -5.04 -22.08 15.00
CA GLY A 127 -5.22 -20.95 14.09
C GLY A 127 -6.21 -19.92 14.60
N MET A 128 -6.63 -19.06 13.70
CA MET A 128 -7.60 -18.00 13.95
C MET A 128 -8.85 -18.25 13.12
N CYS A 129 -10.02 -18.11 13.75
CA CYS A 129 -11.31 -18.17 13.08
C CYS A 129 -11.88 -16.75 12.99
N GLY A 130 -12.13 -16.25 11.77
CA GLY A 130 -12.74 -14.95 11.49
C GLY A 130 -14.25 -15.08 11.26
N ALA A 131 -15.03 -14.21 11.86
CA ALA A 131 -16.45 -13.99 11.60
C ALA A 131 -16.87 -12.60 12.08
N GLU A 132 -18.17 -12.30 12.08
CA GLU A 132 -18.74 -11.01 12.45
C GLU A 132 -18.32 -10.50 13.83
N SER A 133 -18.02 -11.39 14.78
CA SER A 133 -17.50 -11.03 16.11
C SER A 133 -15.98 -10.90 16.19
N GLY A 134 -15.29 -10.79 15.04
CA GLY A 134 -13.85 -10.64 14.95
C GLY A 134 -13.08 -11.97 14.85
N TRP A 135 -11.76 -11.90 15.00
CA TRP A 135 -10.85 -13.04 14.92
C TRP A 135 -10.61 -13.64 16.30
N VAL A 136 -10.93 -14.91 16.48
CA VAL A 136 -10.72 -15.62 17.74
C VAL A 136 -9.78 -16.82 17.56
N PRO A 137 -8.87 -17.11 18.52
CA PRO A 137 -8.01 -18.27 18.45
C PRO A 137 -8.80 -19.56 18.57
N VAL A 138 -8.46 -20.56 17.76
CA VAL A 138 -9.13 -21.87 17.71
C VAL A 138 -8.12 -22.98 17.59
N THR A 139 -8.50 -24.18 18.06
CA THR A 139 -7.72 -25.40 17.89
C THR A 139 -8.65 -26.51 17.42
N ALA A 140 -8.14 -27.39 16.55
CA ALA A 140 -8.81 -28.63 16.20
C ALA A 140 -7.83 -29.81 16.32
N CYS A 141 -8.28 -30.85 17.00
CA CYS A 141 -7.57 -32.13 17.09
C CYS A 141 -8.37 -33.13 16.26
N SER A 142 -7.77 -33.68 15.22
CA SER A 142 -8.45 -34.64 14.33
C SER A 142 -7.49 -35.72 13.89
N PRO A 143 -7.93 -36.98 13.87
CA PRO A 143 -7.24 -38.01 13.12
C PRO A 143 -7.37 -37.77 11.61
N MET A 144 -6.64 -38.52 10.80
CA MET A 144 -6.85 -38.59 9.36
C MET A 144 -8.30 -39.00 9.10
N ILE A 145 -8.97 -38.37 8.15
CA ILE A 145 -10.35 -38.73 7.75
C ILE A 145 -10.37 -39.22 6.32
N TYR A 146 -11.18 -40.22 6.08
CA TYR A 146 -11.48 -40.73 4.76
C TYR A 146 -12.87 -40.28 4.32
N VAL A 147 -12.90 -39.58 3.18
CA VAL A 147 -14.11 -39.05 2.55
C VAL A 147 -14.34 -39.81 1.24
N SER A 148 -15.46 -40.51 1.13
CA SER A 148 -15.77 -41.33 -0.02
C SER A 148 -16.06 -40.53 -1.30
N GLN A 149 -16.52 -39.30 -1.15
CA GLN A 149 -16.83 -38.40 -2.27
C GLN A 149 -16.70 -36.94 -1.84
N VAL A 150 -15.91 -36.15 -2.60
CA VAL A 150 -15.81 -34.70 -2.47
C VAL A 150 -15.62 -34.08 -3.85
N GLU A 151 -16.13 -32.89 -4.05
CA GLU A 151 -15.94 -32.16 -5.29
C GLU A 151 -14.63 -31.39 -5.28
N THR A 152 -13.93 -31.45 -6.40
CA THR A 152 -12.71 -30.67 -6.61
C THR A 152 -12.80 -29.90 -7.92
N GLN A 153 -12.19 -28.72 -7.95
CA GLN A 153 -12.05 -27.92 -9.16
C GLN A 153 -10.58 -27.63 -9.44
N ARG A 154 -10.29 -27.35 -10.70
CA ARG A 154 -9.00 -26.82 -11.09
C ARG A 154 -8.89 -25.37 -10.68
N ARG A 155 -7.85 -25.03 -9.89
CA ARG A 155 -7.55 -23.64 -9.54
C ARG A 155 -7.20 -22.86 -10.81
N THR A 156 -7.83 -21.70 -10.98
CA THR A 156 -7.42 -20.74 -12.00
C THR A 156 -6.09 -20.15 -11.57
N GLN A 157 -5.03 -20.41 -12.30
CA GLN A 157 -3.71 -19.84 -12.04
C GLN A 157 -3.40 -18.78 -13.10
N SER A 158 -2.87 -17.63 -12.66
CA SER A 158 -2.07 -16.79 -13.54
C SER A 158 -0.82 -17.57 -13.93
N ARG A 159 -0.50 -17.59 -15.21
CA ARG A 159 0.74 -18.22 -15.69
C ARG A 159 1.83 -17.15 -15.69
N ASP A 160 2.42 -16.92 -14.54
CA ASP A 160 3.62 -16.11 -14.46
C ASP A 160 4.80 -16.96 -14.97
N LEU A 161 5.38 -16.50 -16.07
CA LEU A 161 6.58 -17.12 -16.59
C LEU A 161 7.76 -16.81 -15.66
N PRO A 162 8.72 -17.74 -15.52
CA PRO A 162 9.91 -17.48 -14.72
C PRO A 162 10.63 -16.21 -15.24
N PRO A 163 11.33 -15.47 -14.37
CA PRO A 163 12.09 -14.29 -14.76
C PRO A 163 13.06 -14.57 -15.92
N VAL A 164 13.26 -13.58 -16.79
CA VAL A 164 14.14 -13.67 -17.97
C VAL A 164 15.60 -13.92 -17.54
N LEU A 165 16.04 -13.22 -16.50
CA LEU A 165 17.35 -13.39 -15.92
C LEU A 165 17.31 -14.29 -14.69
N PRO A 166 18.36 -15.07 -14.40
CA PRO A 166 18.46 -15.79 -13.13
C PRO A 166 18.49 -14.79 -11.96
N ALA A 167 18.18 -15.24 -10.75
CA ALA A 167 18.33 -14.42 -9.55
C ALA A 167 19.79 -13.93 -9.40
N PRO A 168 20.02 -12.78 -8.77
CA PRO A 168 21.39 -12.32 -8.46
C PRO A 168 22.09 -13.32 -7.51
N ASP A 169 23.41 -13.40 -7.62
CA ASP A 169 24.21 -14.27 -6.77
C ASP A 169 24.36 -13.65 -5.36
N VAL A 170 24.16 -14.47 -4.33
CA VAL A 170 24.31 -14.06 -2.93
C VAL A 170 25.73 -13.60 -2.59
N ASN A 171 26.74 -14.17 -3.24
CA ASN A 171 28.14 -13.95 -2.91
C ASN A 171 28.79 -12.74 -3.59
N THR A 172 28.07 -12.02 -4.47
CA THR A 172 28.65 -10.93 -5.26
C THR A 172 28.30 -9.54 -4.73
N SER A 173 27.51 -9.42 -3.67
CA SER A 173 27.08 -8.12 -3.17
C SER A 173 28.09 -7.52 -2.19
N THR A 174 28.46 -6.26 -2.41
CA THR A 174 29.20 -5.44 -1.43
C THR A 174 28.30 -5.24 -0.20
N GLY A 175 28.76 -5.66 0.97
CA GLY A 175 28.00 -5.51 2.22
C GLY A 175 27.93 -4.06 2.69
N GLY A 176 26.86 -3.70 3.39
CA GLY A 176 26.68 -2.42 4.04
C GLY A 176 25.37 -1.72 3.62
N ASP A 177 24.95 -0.79 4.45
CA ASP A 177 23.77 0.07 4.26
C ASP A 177 24.15 1.55 4.04
N GLY A 178 25.43 1.84 3.84
CA GLY A 178 25.90 3.17 3.48
C GLY A 178 25.55 3.55 2.02
N ASP A 179 25.51 4.84 1.74
CA ASP A 179 25.08 5.39 0.46
C ASP A 179 25.80 4.76 -0.76
N GLU A 180 27.12 4.60 -0.66
CA GLU A 180 27.90 4.00 -1.75
C GLU A 180 27.59 2.52 -1.95
N ALA A 181 27.30 1.77 -0.89
CA ALA A 181 26.91 0.37 -1.00
C ALA A 181 25.50 0.23 -1.63
N ILE A 182 24.57 1.11 -1.25
CA ILE A 182 23.22 1.18 -1.85
C ILE A 182 23.33 1.46 -3.35
N PHE A 183 24.04 2.52 -3.74
CA PHE A 183 24.22 2.85 -5.14
C PHE A 183 24.98 1.77 -5.91
N GLY A 184 25.98 1.14 -5.30
CA GLY A 184 26.73 0.05 -5.91
C GLY A 184 25.83 -1.14 -6.26
N ALA A 185 24.96 -1.55 -5.31
CA ALA A 185 24.01 -2.63 -5.53
C ALA A 185 22.95 -2.27 -6.60
N MET A 186 22.43 -1.03 -6.57
CA MET A 186 21.49 -0.54 -7.57
C MET A 186 22.14 -0.53 -8.97
N ASP A 187 23.37 -0.02 -9.10
CA ASP A 187 24.09 0.11 -10.37
C ASP A 187 24.43 -1.26 -10.97
N GLU A 188 24.91 -2.18 -10.13
CA GLU A 188 25.22 -3.54 -10.58
C GLU A 188 23.98 -4.23 -11.17
N GLU A 189 22.85 -4.12 -10.49
CA GLU A 189 21.60 -4.74 -10.95
C GLU A 189 21.01 -3.99 -12.16
N LEU A 190 21.10 -2.67 -12.20
CA LEU A 190 20.63 -1.87 -13.33
C LEU A 190 21.37 -2.25 -14.61
N ARG A 191 22.70 -2.32 -14.55
CA ARG A 191 23.53 -2.72 -15.70
C ARG A 191 23.23 -4.15 -16.15
N ARG A 192 23.04 -5.07 -15.20
CA ARG A 192 22.69 -6.45 -15.50
C ARG A 192 21.34 -6.56 -16.23
N ASN A 193 20.34 -5.83 -15.76
CA ASN A 193 19.02 -5.79 -16.38
C ASN A 193 19.03 -5.10 -17.74
N MET A 194 19.72 -3.98 -17.89
CA MET A 194 19.88 -3.32 -19.20
C MET A 194 20.54 -4.22 -20.24
N ALA A 195 21.53 -5.00 -19.84
CA ALA A 195 22.24 -5.92 -20.76
C ALA A 195 21.40 -7.14 -21.12
N GLY A 196 20.67 -7.71 -20.17
CA GLY A 196 20.12 -9.07 -20.24
C GLY A 196 18.61 -9.17 -20.38
N LEU A 197 17.80 -8.16 -20.02
CA LEU A 197 16.35 -8.24 -20.19
C LEU A 197 15.98 -8.23 -21.68
N SER A 198 15.68 -9.43 -22.19
CA SER A 198 15.24 -9.63 -23.58
C SER A 198 14.56 -10.97 -23.72
N LEU A 199 13.33 -10.99 -24.21
CA LEU A 199 12.66 -12.18 -24.66
C LEU A 199 12.94 -12.42 -26.16
N PRO A 200 12.93 -13.67 -26.66
CA PRO A 200 13.16 -13.94 -28.07
C PRO A 200 12.16 -13.18 -28.97
N GLY A 201 12.69 -12.36 -29.88
CA GLY A 201 11.87 -11.57 -30.81
C GLY A 201 11.35 -10.24 -30.24
N GLU A 202 11.60 -9.93 -28.98
CA GLU A 202 11.12 -8.72 -28.32
C GLU A 202 12.21 -7.66 -28.18
N ALA A 203 11.79 -6.39 -28.05
CA ALA A 203 12.68 -5.27 -27.85
C ALA A 203 13.35 -5.30 -26.47
N LYS A 204 14.60 -4.85 -26.40
CA LYS A 204 15.30 -4.58 -25.14
C LYS A 204 14.88 -3.24 -24.55
N PRO A 205 15.01 -3.07 -23.21
CA PRO A 205 14.88 -1.75 -22.61
C PRO A 205 15.89 -0.76 -23.23
N TYR A 206 15.44 0.47 -23.50
CA TYR A 206 16.35 1.58 -23.83
C TYR A 206 16.59 2.48 -22.62
N TYR A 207 15.68 2.45 -21.65
CA TYR A 207 15.78 3.22 -20.42
C TYR A 207 15.31 2.40 -19.22
N LEU A 208 16.04 2.53 -18.12
CA LEU A 208 15.75 1.93 -16.83
C LEU A 208 16.02 2.96 -15.73
N SER A 209 15.11 3.05 -14.76
CA SER A 209 15.27 3.90 -13.59
C SER A 209 14.93 3.15 -12.32
N TYR A 210 15.79 3.28 -11.33
CA TYR A 210 15.61 2.77 -9.97
C TYR A 210 15.49 3.93 -8.98
N VAL A 211 14.54 3.82 -8.09
CA VAL A 211 14.39 4.69 -6.93
C VAL A 211 14.44 3.82 -5.68
N LEU A 212 15.17 4.24 -4.67
CA LEU A 212 15.16 3.63 -3.35
C LEU A 212 14.91 4.72 -2.33
N THR A 213 14.00 4.47 -1.42
CA THR A 213 13.66 5.39 -0.33
C THR A 213 13.85 4.67 0.98
N ARG A 214 14.64 5.25 1.87
CA ARG A 214 14.73 4.85 3.28
C ARG A 214 14.04 5.90 4.12
N TYR A 215 13.22 5.47 5.08
CA TYR A 215 12.57 6.41 5.99
C TYR A 215 12.39 5.80 7.37
N ARG A 216 12.32 6.65 8.37
CA ARG A 216 11.86 6.32 9.71
C ARG A 216 10.88 7.38 10.18
N GLN A 217 9.99 6.98 11.08
CA GLN A 217 8.86 7.83 11.45
C GLN A 217 8.60 7.76 12.94
N TRP A 218 8.23 8.89 13.51
CA TRP A 218 7.74 9.04 14.87
C TRP A 218 6.31 9.56 14.80
N GLN A 219 5.43 8.97 15.57
CA GLN A 219 4.05 9.40 15.66
C GLN A 219 3.65 9.46 17.13
N ILE A 220 3.16 10.61 17.56
CA ILE A 220 2.67 10.83 18.91
C ILE A 220 1.28 11.43 18.78
N ALA A 221 0.29 10.83 19.42
CA ALA A 221 -1.06 11.37 19.45
C ALA A 221 -1.62 11.36 20.86
N GLY A 222 -2.35 12.42 21.20
CA GLY A 222 -2.94 12.58 22.51
C GLY A 222 -4.18 13.43 22.52
N SER A 223 -4.97 13.32 23.57
CA SER A 223 -6.15 14.12 23.84
C SER A 223 -6.30 14.35 25.33
N LEU A 224 -6.84 15.49 25.72
CA LEU A 224 -7.13 15.83 27.10
C LEU A 224 -5.95 15.59 28.06
N GLY A 225 -4.72 15.85 27.60
CA GLY A 225 -3.48 15.68 28.37
C GLY A 225 -2.99 14.24 28.51
N GLY A 226 -3.62 13.28 27.86
CA GLY A 226 -3.20 11.88 27.79
C GLY A 226 -2.66 11.52 26.41
N ILE A 227 -1.69 10.61 26.35
CA ILE A 227 -1.16 10.05 25.11
C ILE A 227 -1.96 8.80 24.74
N PHE A 228 -2.47 8.72 23.52
CA PHE A 228 -3.08 7.51 22.97
C PHE A 228 -2.03 6.52 22.51
N TYR A 229 -1.04 7.02 21.77
CA TYR A 229 0.12 6.25 21.33
C TYR A 229 1.32 7.17 21.10
N SER A 230 2.47 6.58 21.30
CA SER A 230 3.76 7.14 20.92
C SER A 230 4.56 6.01 20.30
N THR A 231 4.76 6.08 19.00
CA THR A 231 5.38 5.02 18.22
C THR A 231 6.58 5.52 17.44
N VAL A 232 7.60 4.67 17.39
CA VAL A 232 8.77 4.87 16.55
C VAL A 232 8.82 3.72 15.56
N THR A 233 8.64 4.03 14.29
CA THR A 233 8.89 3.07 13.21
C THR A 233 10.39 3.09 12.93
N PRO A 234 11.09 1.97 13.04
CA PRO A 234 12.51 1.89 12.68
C PRO A 234 12.69 2.16 11.19
N TRP A 235 13.94 2.26 10.72
CA TRP A 235 14.20 2.42 9.30
C TRP A 235 13.46 1.37 8.48
N GLN A 236 12.70 1.85 7.52
CA GLN A 236 12.01 1.08 6.50
C GLN A 236 12.58 1.42 5.14
N SER A 237 12.48 0.50 4.21
CA SER A 237 12.97 0.72 2.85
C SER A 237 11.91 0.29 1.84
N SER A 238 11.80 1.07 0.79
CA SER A 238 10.98 0.76 -0.38
C SER A 238 11.71 1.19 -1.63
N GLY A 239 11.30 0.68 -2.76
CA GLY A 239 11.90 1.09 -4.03
C GLY A 239 10.87 1.23 -5.13
N GLY A 240 11.33 1.65 -6.29
CA GLY A 240 10.55 1.75 -7.50
C GLY A 240 11.39 1.44 -8.73
N VAL A 241 10.77 0.75 -9.69
CA VAL A 241 11.39 0.40 -10.97
C VAL A 241 10.55 0.94 -12.11
N GLN A 242 11.21 1.61 -13.04
CA GLN A 242 10.65 1.99 -14.32
C GLN A 242 11.46 1.36 -15.44
N VAL A 243 10.79 0.71 -16.38
CA VAL A 243 11.39 0.11 -17.57
C VAL A 243 10.71 0.67 -18.80
N MET A 244 11.45 1.21 -19.76
CA MET A 244 10.90 1.71 -21.00
C MET A 244 11.48 0.99 -22.22
N LEU A 245 10.59 0.67 -23.15
CA LEU A 245 10.88 0.07 -24.46
C LEU A 245 10.68 1.08 -25.57
N GLY A 246 11.30 0.84 -26.71
CA GLY A 246 11.25 1.76 -27.85
C GLY A 246 12.45 2.69 -27.88
N ASN A 247 12.20 3.99 -27.90
CA ASN A 247 13.20 5.05 -27.90
C ASN A 247 12.61 6.37 -27.37
N TYR A 248 13.39 7.44 -27.34
CA TYR A 248 12.93 8.74 -26.82
C TYR A 248 11.77 9.33 -27.62
N GLN A 249 11.68 9.07 -28.92
CA GLN A 249 10.59 9.58 -29.76
C GLN A 249 9.28 8.81 -29.53
N HIS A 250 9.39 7.48 -29.40
CA HIS A 250 8.24 6.59 -29.16
C HIS A 250 8.63 5.50 -28.17
N ASN A 251 8.06 5.57 -26.98
CA ASN A 251 8.30 4.61 -25.91
C ASN A 251 7.03 3.93 -25.39
N SER A 252 7.21 3.02 -24.43
CA SER A 252 6.12 2.27 -23.81
C SER A 252 5.35 3.04 -22.74
N ASP A 253 5.60 4.33 -22.51
CA ASP A 253 4.78 5.13 -21.60
C ASP A 253 3.50 5.61 -22.30
N ILE A 254 2.35 5.29 -21.72
CA ILE A 254 1.04 5.67 -22.25
C ILE A 254 0.43 6.90 -21.58
N GLN A 255 0.97 7.29 -20.43
CA GLN A 255 0.42 8.38 -19.62
C GLN A 255 1.40 9.53 -19.44
N TYR A 256 2.63 9.40 -19.95
CA TYR A 256 3.72 10.36 -19.77
C TYR A 256 4.00 10.73 -18.28
N MET A 257 3.59 9.84 -17.38
CA MET A 257 3.78 9.98 -15.94
C MET A 257 4.87 9.07 -15.39
N GLY A 258 5.50 8.28 -16.27
CA GLY A 258 6.43 7.23 -15.87
C GLY A 258 5.74 6.15 -15.03
N GLN A 259 5.54 4.98 -15.61
CA GLN A 259 5.00 3.86 -14.86
C GLN A 259 6.09 3.27 -13.96
N VAL A 260 5.94 3.41 -12.66
CA VAL A 260 6.88 2.91 -11.65
C VAL A 260 6.22 1.79 -10.87
N ALA A 261 6.81 0.60 -10.89
CA ALA A 261 6.36 -0.50 -10.04
C ALA A 261 7.06 -0.44 -8.68
N PRO A 262 6.32 -0.62 -7.58
CA PRO A 262 6.91 -0.62 -6.25
C PRO A 262 7.79 -1.87 -6.03
N VAL A 263 8.93 -1.66 -5.40
CA VAL A 263 9.83 -2.71 -4.92
C VAL A 263 9.68 -2.82 -3.42
N GLN A 264 9.38 -4.01 -2.93
CA GLN A 264 9.41 -4.29 -1.49
C GLN A 264 10.83 -4.65 -1.08
N LEU A 265 11.35 -3.92 -0.11
CA LEU A 265 12.68 -4.13 0.45
C LEU A 265 12.55 -4.40 1.96
N PRO A 266 13.44 -5.23 2.55
CA PRO A 266 13.49 -5.39 3.98
C PRO A 266 13.96 -4.10 4.67
N ALA A 267 13.69 -3.99 5.97
CA ALA A 267 14.16 -2.87 6.77
C ALA A 267 15.70 -2.84 6.86
N GLU A 268 16.31 -4.01 6.98
CA GLU A 268 17.76 -4.18 6.95
C GLU A 268 18.21 -4.37 5.50
N LEU A 269 18.89 -3.37 4.96
CA LEU A 269 19.40 -3.38 3.60
C LEU A 269 20.80 -4.00 3.55
N ASP A 270 20.99 -4.86 2.57
CA ASP A 270 22.29 -5.30 2.08
C ASP A 270 22.28 -5.34 0.55
N GLY A 271 23.45 -5.49 -0.06
CA GLY A 271 23.57 -5.47 -1.49
C GLY A 271 22.77 -6.57 -2.19
N TYR A 272 22.63 -7.75 -1.57
CA TYR A 272 21.83 -8.85 -2.12
C TYR A 272 20.34 -8.53 -2.10
N ASN A 273 19.82 -8.05 -0.97
CA ASN A 273 18.40 -7.72 -0.81
C ASN A 273 17.97 -6.61 -1.77
N ILE A 274 18.81 -5.59 -1.93
CA ILE A 274 18.59 -4.52 -2.91
C ILE A 274 18.52 -5.10 -4.32
N ARG A 275 19.53 -5.85 -4.73
CA ARG A 275 19.59 -6.45 -6.07
C ARG A 275 18.41 -7.40 -6.32
N ARG A 276 18.08 -8.23 -5.32
CA ARG A 276 16.97 -9.19 -5.41
C ARG A 276 15.63 -8.50 -5.68
N GLY A 277 15.34 -7.43 -4.93
CA GLY A 277 14.10 -6.66 -5.09
C GLY A 277 14.02 -5.99 -6.47
N PHE A 278 15.10 -5.33 -6.90
CA PHE A 278 15.15 -4.68 -8.20
C PHE A 278 15.12 -5.66 -9.37
N TRP A 279 15.78 -6.82 -9.26
CA TRP A 279 15.76 -7.86 -10.29
C TRP A 279 14.33 -8.34 -10.59
N GLU A 280 13.60 -8.77 -9.55
CA GLU A 280 12.27 -9.32 -9.70
C GLU A 280 11.29 -8.31 -10.29
N THR A 281 11.33 -7.08 -9.77
CA THR A 281 10.46 -6.01 -10.24
C THR A 281 10.83 -5.53 -11.64
N SER A 282 12.10 -5.56 -12.03
CA SER A 282 12.54 -5.20 -13.38
C SER A 282 12.03 -6.19 -14.43
N ASP A 283 12.03 -7.49 -14.16
CA ASP A 283 11.45 -8.49 -15.05
C ASP A 283 9.93 -8.26 -15.23
N LEU A 284 9.24 -8.01 -14.13
CA LEU A 284 7.79 -7.74 -14.13
C LEU A 284 7.47 -6.51 -14.97
N MET A 285 8.22 -5.43 -14.75
CA MET A 285 8.04 -4.18 -15.49
C MET A 285 8.43 -4.29 -16.96
N TYR A 286 9.45 -5.07 -17.28
CA TYR A 286 9.80 -5.35 -18.67
C TYR A 286 8.64 -6.02 -19.42
N ARG A 287 8.05 -7.06 -18.86
CA ARG A 287 6.89 -7.75 -19.44
C ARG A 287 5.66 -6.85 -19.55
N PHE A 288 5.42 -6.04 -18.53
CA PHE A 288 4.35 -5.06 -18.55
C PHE A 288 4.57 -4.01 -19.65
N SER A 289 5.78 -3.50 -19.80
CA SER A 289 6.14 -2.53 -20.83
C SER A 289 6.00 -3.08 -22.25
N LEU A 290 6.23 -4.38 -22.46
CA LEU A 290 5.93 -5.03 -23.74
C LEU A 290 4.44 -4.97 -24.07
N GLN A 291 3.58 -5.27 -23.10
CA GLN A 291 2.12 -5.19 -23.29
C GLN A 291 1.65 -3.77 -23.53
N VAL A 292 2.19 -2.81 -22.79
CA VAL A 292 1.88 -1.39 -22.93
C VAL A 292 2.28 -0.89 -24.31
N MET A 293 3.49 -1.22 -24.76
CA MET A 293 3.98 -0.83 -26.10
C MET A 293 3.08 -1.37 -27.22
N ALA A 294 2.68 -2.63 -27.12
CA ALA A 294 1.75 -3.23 -28.09
C ALA A 294 0.39 -2.51 -28.11
N ARG A 295 -0.15 -2.16 -26.93
CA ARG A 295 -1.41 -1.40 -26.80
C ARG A 295 -1.27 0.01 -27.39
N LYS A 296 -0.16 0.70 -27.09
CA LYS A 296 0.11 2.05 -27.61
C LYS A 296 0.19 2.05 -29.13
N ILE A 297 0.92 1.13 -29.73
CA ILE A 297 1.03 0.99 -31.19
C ILE A 297 -0.36 0.74 -31.82
N ALA A 298 -1.15 -0.17 -31.24
CA ALA A 298 -2.50 -0.46 -31.72
C ALA A 298 -3.43 0.76 -31.61
N HIS A 299 -3.37 1.48 -30.49
CA HIS A 299 -4.17 2.69 -30.27
C HIS A 299 -3.81 3.80 -31.26
N LEU A 300 -2.52 4.13 -31.41
CA LEU A 300 -2.06 5.19 -32.33
C LEU A 300 -2.34 4.87 -33.80
N LYS A 301 -2.38 3.59 -34.16
CA LYS A 301 -2.80 3.17 -35.49
C LYS A 301 -4.26 3.47 -35.76
N SER A 302 -5.13 3.31 -34.76
CA SER A 302 -6.58 3.57 -34.88
C SER A 302 -6.93 5.04 -34.62
N ASN A 303 -6.10 5.75 -33.86
CA ASN A 303 -6.30 7.14 -33.45
C ASN A 303 -4.99 7.91 -33.65
N PRO A 304 -4.64 8.27 -34.89
CA PRO A 304 -3.39 8.98 -35.16
C PRO A 304 -3.40 10.36 -34.51
N LEU A 305 -2.27 10.71 -33.89
CA LEU A 305 -2.08 12.03 -33.29
C LEU A 305 -2.04 13.13 -34.37
N PRO A 306 -2.47 14.36 -34.04
CA PRO A 306 -2.21 15.53 -34.87
C PRO A 306 -0.72 15.65 -35.21
N PRO A 307 -0.32 16.11 -36.41
CA PRO A 307 1.09 16.17 -36.83
C PRO A 307 2.01 16.92 -35.86
N ALA A 308 1.52 18.00 -35.24
CA ALA A 308 2.28 18.78 -34.28
C ALA A 308 2.57 17.99 -32.98
N GLU A 309 1.62 17.19 -32.52
CA GLU A 309 1.77 16.34 -31.33
C GLU A 309 2.62 15.12 -31.65
N ALA A 310 2.46 14.51 -32.83
CA ALA A 310 3.25 13.36 -33.26
C ALA A 310 4.75 13.70 -33.44
N ALA A 311 5.08 14.97 -33.67
CA ALA A 311 6.45 15.45 -33.78
C ALA A 311 7.16 15.59 -32.42
N LEU A 312 6.43 15.64 -31.31
CA LEU A 312 7.00 15.75 -29.97
C LEU A 312 7.52 14.39 -29.51
N PRO A 313 8.73 14.34 -28.88
CA PRO A 313 9.21 13.10 -28.29
C PRO A 313 8.36 12.71 -27.06
N ASP A 314 8.29 11.42 -26.81
CA ASP A 314 7.64 10.89 -25.60
C ASP A 314 8.47 11.16 -24.34
N MET A 315 9.79 11.21 -24.49
CA MET A 315 10.72 11.48 -23.40
C MET A 315 11.94 12.26 -23.92
N GLN A 316 12.42 13.18 -23.13
CA GLN A 316 13.67 13.90 -23.42
C GLN A 316 14.85 13.14 -22.82
N GLN A 317 15.91 12.98 -23.58
CA GLN A 317 17.18 12.49 -23.04
C GLN A 317 17.81 13.56 -22.14
N LEU A 318 18.16 13.16 -20.92
CA LEU A 318 18.76 14.05 -19.93
C LEU A 318 20.28 13.88 -19.89
N PRO A 319 21.04 14.92 -19.54
CA PRO A 319 22.47 14.79 -19.32
C PRO A 319 22.77 13.93 -18.09
N ALA A 320 23.91 13.25 -18.12
CA ALA A 320 24.40 12.56 -16.93
C ALA A 320 24.66 13.56 -15.80
N VAL A 321 24.21 13.24 -14.61
CA VAL A 321 24.39 14.09 -13.42
C VAL A 321 24.62 13.24 -12.18
N THR A 322 25.55 13.68 -11.33
CA THR A 322 25.72 13.10 -10.00
C THR A 322 25.59 14.22 -8.98
N LYS A 323 24.60 14.11 -8.12
CA LYS A 323 24.37 15.06 -7.02
C LYS A 323 24.07 14.29 -5.74
N MET A 324 24.91 14.49 -4.73
CA MET A 324 24.70 13.99 -3.39
C MET A 324 24.40 15.18 -2.49
N VAL A 325 23.15 15.29 -2.09
CA VAL A 325 22.71 16.34 -1.16
C VAL A 325 22.80 15.76 0.24
N GLU A 326 23.54 16.43 1.10
CA GLU A 326 23.62 16.06 2.51
C GLU A 326 22.60 16.86 3.33
N ARG A 327 22.16 16.27 4.42
CA ARG A 327 21.30 16.96 5.38
C ARG A 327 22.06 18.14 6.00
N PRO A 328 21.50 19.36 5.97
CA PRO A 328 22.22 20.53 6.51
C PRO A 328 22.40 20.42 8.04
N ARG A 329 21.53 19.70 8.72
CA ARG A 329 21.54 19.45 10.17
C ARG A 329 21.12 18.02 10.46
N PRO A 330 21.64 17.38 11.54
CA PRO A 330 21.14 16.09 11.99
C PRO A 330 19.63 16.15 12.32
N PHE A 331 18.90 15.09 11.97
CA PHE A 331 17.49 14.97 12.31
C PHE A 331 17.37 14.37 13.72
N GLU A 332 17.25 15.25 14.72
CA GLU A 332 17.25 14.87 16.13
C GLU A 332 15.85 14.90 16.72
N ILE A 333 15.48 13.82 17.38
CA ILE A 333 14.18 13.65 18.04
C ILE A 333 14.38 13.46 19.54
N ASP A 334 13.98 14.44 20.33
CA ASP A 334 13.74 14.27 21.76
C ASP A 334 12.29 13.81 21.97
N LEU A 335 12.11 12.49 22.01
CA LEU A 335 10.79 11.88 22.14
C LEU A 335 10.06 12.32 23.41
N VAL A 336 10.80 12.48 24.52
CA VAL A 336 10.23 12.88 25.82
C VAL A 336 9.71 14.31 25.77
N ALA A 337 10.48 15.22 25.17
CA ALA A 337 10.08 16.60 24.98
C ALA A 337 8.85 16.72 24.06
N LEU A 338 8.83 15.95 22.96
CA LEU A 338 7.70 15.97 22.03
C LEU A 338 6.42 15.34 22.63
N GLU A 339 6.53 14.27 23.41
CA GLU A 339 5.41 13.73 24.19
C GLU A 339 4.89 14.75 25.21
N GLY A 340 5.79 15.46 25.90
CA GLY A 340 5.46 16.56 26.81
C GLY A 340 4.65 17.64 26.10
N MET A 341 5.11 18.07 24.93
CA MET A 341 4.42 19.05 24.09
C MET A 341 3.00 18.59 23.73
N VAL A 342 2.83 17.39 23.23
CA VAL A 342 1.51 16.82 22.86
C VAL A 342 0.58 16.75 24.08
N LYS A 343 1.11 16.35 25.26
CA LYS A 343 0.34 16.34 26.52
C LYS A 343 -0.12 17.74 26.91
N GLU A 344 0.77 18.72 26.90
CA GLU A 344 0.44 20.10 27.29
C GLU A 344 -0.56 20.73 26.32
N LEU A 345 -0.36 20.61 25.01
CA LEU A 345 -1.26 21.15 24.02
C LEU A 345 -2.65 20.50 24.08
N SER A 346 -2.70 19.17 24.17
CA SER A 346 -3.98 18.46 24.26
C SER A 346 -4.70 18.72 25.59
N ALA A 347 -3.99 19.08 26.66
CA ALA A 347 -4.60 19.39 27.94
C ALA A 347 -5.42 20.67 27.92
N LEU A 348 -5.15 21.61 27.01
CA LEU A 348 -5.90 22.85 26.85
C LEU A 348 -7.39 22.59 26.59
N PHE A 349 -7.72 21.49 25.90
CA PHE A 349 -9.11 21.12 25.61
C PHE A 349 -9.93 20.74 26.84
N LYS A 350 -9.32 20.56 28.02
CA LYS A 350 -10.04 20.33 29.29
C LYS A 350 -10.88 21.54 29.69
N ASP A 351 -10.49 22.72 29.27
CA ASP A 351 -11.19 23.97 29.58
C ASP A 351 -12.38 24.20 28.65
N TYR A 352 -12.47 23.47 27.54
CA TYR A 352 -13.51 23.55 26.52
C TYR A 352 -14.43 22.33 26.55
N LYS A 353 -15.32 22.28 27.54
CA LYS A 353 -16.18 21.10 27.82
C LYS A 353 -17.12 20.70 26.66
N GLU A 354 -17.40 21.60 25.77
CA GLU A 354 -18.32 21.40 24.64
C GLU A 354 -17.61 20.91 23.38
N LEU A 355 -16.27 21.01 23.34
CA LEU A 355 -15.47 20.41 22.29
C LEU A 355 -15.33 18.91 22.53
N PHE A 356 -15.50 18.13 21.49
CA PHE A 356 -15.33 16.69 21.51
C PHE A 356 -14.41 16.25 20.36
N ASN A 357 -13.99 15.00 20.38
CA ASN A 357 -13.03 14.44 19.40
C ASN A 357 -11.74 15.27 19.29
N SER A 358 -11.35 15.97 20.38
CA SER A 358 -10.10 16.72 20.36
C SER A 358 -8.91 15.79 20.26
N ASN A 359 -7.99 16.10 19.38
CA ASN A 359 -6.76 15.33 19.15
C ASN A 359 -5.62 16.26 18.78
N VAL A 360 -4.46 15.98 19.36
CA VAL A 360 -3.17 16.60 18.98
C VAL A 360 -2.27 15.47 18.49
N MET A 361 -1.86 15.54 17.24
CA MET A 361 -1.00 14.55 16.61
C MET A 361 0.26 15.20 16.07
N LEU A 362 1.40 14.67 16.46
CA LEU A 362 2.71 15.02 15.92
C LEU A 362 3.24 13.86 15.11
N VAL A 363 3.69 14.16 13.89
CA VAL A 363 4.36 13.22 13.00
C VAL A 363 5.71 13.81 12.63
N ALA A 364 6.77 13.03 12.80
CA ALA A 364 8.09 13.39 12.29
C ALA A 364 8.57 12.25 11.37
N VAL A 365 9.08 12.63 10.20
CA VAL A 365 9.61 11.69 9.20
C VAL A 365 10.99 12.14 8.80
N GLU A 366 11.94 11.23 8.87
CA GLU A 366 13.27 11.36 8.29
C GLU A 366 13.36 10.41 7.11
N GLN A 367 13.78 10.92 5.95
CA GLN A 367 13.79 10.15 4.71
C GLN A 367 15.04 10.48 3.89
N ASP A 368 15.63 9.44 3.28
CA ASP A 368 16.69 9.54 2.29
C ASP A 368 16.20 8.92 0.98
N ASN A 369 16.35 9.65 -0.11
CA ASN A 369 15.93 9.22 -1.44
C ASN A 369 17.16 9.03 -2.31
N PHE A 370 17.21 7.90 -3.01
CA PHE A 370 18.26 7.52 -3.95
C PHE A 370 17.62 7.28 -5.31
N ARG A 371 18.19 7.85 -6.35
CA ARG A 371 17.78 7.62 -7.73
C ARG A 371 18.97 7.28 -8.60
N LEU A 372 18.80 6.28 -9.44
CA LEU A 372 19.78 5.85 -10.41
C LEU A 372 19.10 5.53 -11.74
N THR A 373 19.64 6.03 -12.86
CA THR A 373 19.08 5.73 -14.19
C THR A 373 20.16 5.18 -15.14
N SER A 374 19.70 4.52 -16.20
CA SER A 374 20.58 4.05 -17.28
C SER A 374 21.25 5.16 -18.06
N GLU A 375 20.83 6.42 -17.88
CA GLU A 375 21.46 7.64 -18.45
C GLU A 375 22.53 8.23 -17.53
N ASN A 376 22.94 7.51 -16.47
CA ASN A 376 23.92 7.96 -15.48
C ASN A 376 23.45 9.19 -14.66
N VAL A 377 22.14 9.29 -14.41
CA VAL A 377 21.62 10.17 -13.36
C VAL A 377 21.78 9.45 -12.03
N ARG A 378 22.51 10.04 -11.09
CA ARG A 378 22.78 9.50 -9.75
C ARG A 378 22.50 10.58 -8.72
N LEU A 379 21.39 10.47 -8.01
CA LEU A 379 20.93 11.48 -7.07
C LEU A 379 20.70 10.88 -5.68
N LYS A 380 21.15 11.59 -4.65
CA LYS A 380 20.70 11.42 -3.28
C LYS A 380 20.17 12.75 -2.78
N PHE A 381 19.00 12.72 -2.15
CA PHE A 381 18.45 13.90 -1.48
C PHE A 381 17.68 13.48 -0.24
N PRO A 382 18.00 14.10 0.92
CA PRO A 382 17.29 13.87 2.15
C PRO A 382 15.99 14.68 2.18
N LEU A 383 15.02 14.20 2.95
CA LEU A 383 13.79 14.91 3.27
C LEU A 383 13.54 14.79 4.78
N GLY A 384 13.23 15.90 5.42
CA GLY A 384 12.69 15.96 6.78
C GLY A 384 11.29 16.52 6.75
N LEU A 385 10.40 15.98 7.55
CA LEU A 385 9.05 16.50 7.75
C LEU A 385 8.70 16.39 9.23
N VAL A 386 8.28 17.49 9.82
CA VAL A 386 7.66 17.51 11.14
C VAL A 386 6.34 18.24 11.04
N GLY A 387 5.26 17.56 11.37
CA GLY A 387 3.91 18.13 11.33
C GLY A 387 3.20 17.97 12.67
N LEU A 388 2.62 19.05 13.15
CA LEU A 388 1.71 19.07 14.28
C LEU A 388 0.31 19.37 13.75
N THR A 389 -0.62 18.46 14.00
CA THR A 389 -2.04 18.62 13.63
C THR A 389 -2.87 18.64 14.88
N VAL A 390 -3.71 19.64 15.01
CA VAL A 390 -4.68 19.76 16.09
C VAL A 390 -6.06 19.73 15.46
N SER A 391 -6.93 18.88 15.93
CA SER A 391 -8.30 18.75 15.45
C SER A 391 -9.28 18.72 16.62
N ALA A 392 -10.45 19.28 16.43
CA ALA A 392 -11.54 19.19 17.39
C ALA A 392 -12.88 19.39 16.66
N SER A 393 -13.96 19.04 17.36
CA SER A 393 -15.33 19.19 16.87
C SER A 393 -16.21 19.80 17.95
N VAL A 394 -17.20 20.57 17.53
CA VAL A 394 -18.26 21.12 18.39
C VAL A 394 -19.62 20.81 17.79
N ARG A 395 -20.62 20.59 18.64
CA ARG A 395 -21.99 20.45 18.19
C ARG A 395 -22.69 21.81 18.30
N THR A 396 -23.23 22.26 17.19
CA THR A 396 -23.96 23.53 17.10
C THR A 396 -25.34 23.44 17.75
N THR A 397 -25.98 24.55 18.00
CA THR A 397 -27.30 24.62 18.64
C THR A 397 -28.41 24.02 17.79
N ASP A 398 -28.24 23.97 16.47
CA ASP A 398 -29.15 23.29 15.53
C ASP A 398 -28.94 21.76 15.41
N GLY A 399 -27.94 21.22 16.13
CA GLY A 399 -27.61 19.79 16.16
C GLY A 399 -26.63 19.34 15.09
N SER A 400 -26.13 20.23 14.24
CA SER A 400 -25.06 19.92 13.31
C SER A 400 -23.69 19.81 14.01
N THR A 401 -22.67 19.34 13.31
CA THR A 401 -21.31 19.24 13.83
C THR A 401 -20.38 20.08 12.98
N VAL A 402 -19.66 20.97 13.63
CA VAL A 402 -18.56 21.73 13.02
C VAL A 402 -17.25 21.12 13.49
N SER A 403 -16.37 20.85 12.55
CA SER A 403 -15.02 20.32 12.81
C SER A 403 -14.01 21.20 12.11
N ASP A 404 -12.87 21.41 12.74
CA ASP A 404 -11.77 22.17 12.15
C ASP A 404 -10.43 21.53 12.47
N VAL A 405 -9.40 21.92 11.71
CA VAL A 405 -8.05 21.37 11.81
C VAL A 405 -7.03 22.50 11.71
N LEU A 406 -6.23 22.66 12.75
CA LEU A 406 -5.03 23.50 12.73
C LEU A 406 -3.83 22.63 12.37
N ALA A 407 -3.17 22.92 11.25
CA ALA A 407 -1.95 22.25 10.83
C ALA A 407 -0.76 23.21 10.92
N ILE A 408 0.30 22.76 11.59
CA ILE A 408 1.58 23.44 11.71
C ILE A 408 2.65 22.47 11.25
N SER A 409 3.46 22.84 10.28
CA SER A 409 4.50 21.97 9.75
C SER A 409 5.84 22.69 9.65
N SER A 410 6.89 21.91 9.86
CA SER A 410 8.26 22.26 9.57
C SER A 410 8.85 21.11 8.75
N LEU A 411 9.61 21.42 7.72
CA LEU A 411 10.08 20.38 6.80
C LEU A 411 11.46 19.84 7.08
N GLU A 412 12.22 20.41 7.98
CA GLU A 412 13.61 20.01 8.11
C GLU A 412 13.94 19.33 9.42
N ASN A 413 13.43 19.85 10.53
CA ASN A 413 13.83 19.37 11.84
C ASN A 413 12.78 19.69 12.91
N PRO A 414 12.59 18.84 13.95
CA PRO A 414 11.68 19.13 15.06
C PRO A 414 11.98 20.43 15.80
N VAL A 415 13.23 20.84 15.85
CA VAL A 415 13.65 22.11 16.51
C VAL A 415 13.10 23.36 15.80
N ASP A 416 12.61 23.24 14.58
CA ASP A 416 12.04 24.34 13.81
C ASP A 416 10.54 24.54 14.08
N LEU A 417 9.93 23.70 14.91
CA LEU A 417 8.57 23.95 15.39
C LEU A 417 8.52 25.23 16.21
N PRO A 418 7.40 25.99 16.16
CA PRO A 418 7.21 27.12 17.02
C PRO A 418 7.39 26.77 18.51
N SER A 419 7.73 27.75 19.30
CA SER A 419 7.86 27.54 20.75
C SER A 419 6.56 26.99 21.35
N LEU A 420 6.66 26.26 22.46
CA LEU A 420 5.48 25.69 23.13
C LEU A 420 4.44 26.76 23.50
N GLU A 421 4.89 27.96 23.90
CA GLU A 421 3.98 29.07 24.23
C GLU A 421 3.24 29.62 22.99
N GLU A 422 3.91 29.71 21.86
CA GLU A 422 3.26 30.08 20.60
C GLU A 422 2.28 29.01 20.14
N LEU A 423 2.65 27.72 20.30
CA LEU A 423 1.76 26.60 19.98
C LEU A 423 0.52 26.61 20.89
N LYS A 424 0.68 26.83 22.20
CA LYS A 424 -0.44 26.96 23.14
C LYS A 424 -1.38 28.09 22.72
N LYS A 425 -0.83 29.25 22.35
CA LYS A 425 -1.65 30.38 21.86
C LYS A 425 -2.44 29.95 20.61
N LYS A 426 -1.79 29.38 19.60
CA LYS A 426 -2.45 28.93 18.37
C LYS A 426 -3.56 27.88 18.64
N VAL A 427 -3.35 26.97 19.57
CA VAL A 427 -4.35 25.95 19.95
C VAL A 427 -5.51 26.59 20.72
N THR A 428 -5.24 27.58 21.57
CA THR A 428 -6.29 28.35 22.27
C THR A 428 -7.12 29.14 21.26
N ASP A 429 -6.49 29.93 20.39
CA ASP A 429 -7.16 30.67 19.33
C ASP A 429 -8.03 29.76 18.45
N PHE A 430 -7.53 28.56 18.11
CA PHE A 430 -8.26 27.54 17.36
C PHE A 430 -9.51 27.04 18.12
N ALA A 431 -9.37 26.75 19.41
CA ALA A 431 -10.48 26.29 20.24
C ALA A 431 -11.55 27.41 20.44
N ASP A 432 -11.11 28.62 20.65
CA ASP A 432 -12.00 29.78 20.78
C ASP A 432 -12.79 30.01 19.48
N ASN A 433 -12.16 29.95 18.32
CA ASN A 433 -12.82 30.03 17.02
C ASN A 433 -13.88 28.94 16.82
N LEU A 434 -13.60 27.70 17.22
CA LEU A 434 -14.60 26.63 17.17
C LEU A 434 -15.78 26.91 18.09
N MET A 435 -15.55 27.47 19.28
CA MET A 435 -16.63 27.85 20.20
C MET A 435 -17.47 28.99 19.65
N GLU A 436 -16.87 29.92 18.93
CA GLU A 436 -17.60 31.00 18.25
C GLU A 436 -18.45 30.43 17.10
N LEU A 437 -17.89 29.54 16.31
CA LEU A 437 -18.60 28.87 15.20
C LEU A 437 -19.82 28.06 15.68
N LYS A 438 -19.81 27.54 16.92
CA LYS A 438 -20.95 26.83 17.51
C LYS A 438 -22.23 27.67 17.53
N GLU A 439 -22.11 28.97 17.83
CA GLU A 439 -23.24 29.91 17.94
C GLU A 439 -23.56 30.63 16.60
N THR A 440 -22.78 30.34 15.56
CA THR A 440 -22.91 30.97 14.25
C THR A 440 -24.07 30.35 13.46
N PRO A 441 -24.98 31.13 12.88
CA PRO A 441 -26.09 30.58 12.12
C PRO A 441 -25.64 29.98 10.81
N MET A 442 -26.29 28.87 10.41
CA MET A 442 -26.13 28.28 9.08
C MET A 442 -26.73 29.24 8.04
N ILE A 443 -26.02 29.49 6.93
CA ILE A 443 -26.58 30.20 5.79
C ILE A 443 -27.54 29.32 5.02
N GLU A 444 -28.72 29.85 4.69
CA GLU A 444 -29.76 29.12 3.95
C GLU A 444 -29.82 29.55 2.47
N GLU A 445 -29.19 30.66 2.11
CA GLU A 445 -29.28 31.25 0.79
C GLU A 445 -28.02 31.01 -0.06
N TYR A 446 -28.23 30.84 -1.36
CA TYR A 446 -27.12 30.84 -2.34
C TYR A 446 -26.67 32.28 -2.56
N TYR A 447 -25.37 32.51 -2.50
CA TYR A 447 -24.78 33.83 -2.75
C TYR A 447 -23.95 33.83 -4.02
N THR A 448 -24.17 34.82 -4.87
CA THR A 448 -23.33 35.16 -6.01
C THR A 448 -22.99 36.65 -5.94
N GLY A 449 -21.74 36.96 -5.64
CA GLY A 449 -21.32 38.35 -5.46
C GLY A 449 -19.85 38.49 -5.12
N PRO A 450 -19.39 39.70 -4.74
CA PRO A 450 -18.00 39.95 -4.39
C PRO A 450 -17.59 39.21 -3.11
N VAL A 451 -16.36 38.68 -3.10
CA VAL A 451 -15.75 37.96 -1.97
C VAL A 451 -14.34 38.48 -1.77
N LEU A 452 -13.94 38.67 -0.53
CA LEU A 452 -12.57 38.97 -0.13
C LEU A 452 -11.99 37.73 0.57
N PHE A 453 -10.85 37.26 0.09
CA PHE A 453 -10.09 36.20 0.74
C PHE A 453 -8.97 36.80 1.56
N GLU A 454 -8.88 36.44 2.82
CA GLU A 454 -7.76 36.78 3.68
C GLU A 454 -6.49 35.99 3.24
N GLU A 455 -5.33 36.45 3.64
CA GLU A 455 -4.00 36.01 3.19
C GLU A 455 -3.83 34.48 3.14
N GLY A 456 -4.19 33.78 4.22
CA GLY A 456 -4.09 32.30 4.28
C GLY A 456 -5.08 31.60 3.34
N ALA A 457 -6.31 32.10 3.26
CA ALA A 457 -7.34 31.58 2.37
C ALA A 457 -6.99 31.84 0.90
N ALA A 458 -6.43 33.01 0.59
CA ALA A 458 -5.97 33.36 -0.75
C ALA A 458 -4.81 32.44 -1.19
N SER A 459 -3.83 32.21 -0.32
CA SER A 459 -2.70 31.30 -0.60
C SER A 459 -3.20 29.88 -0.90
N ARG A 460 -4.15 29.38 -0.10
CA ARG A 460 -4.76 28.07 -0.28
C ARG A 460 -5.55 27.98 -1.59
N LEU A 461 -6.27 29.02 -1.95
CA LEU A 461 -7.00 29.10 -3.22
C LEU A 461 -6.06 28.88 -4.42
N PHE A 462 -4.89 29.52 -4.43
CA PHE A 462 -3.90 29.35 -5.49
C PHE A 462 -3.28 27.94 -5.47
N THR A 463 -2.88 27.45 -4.31
CA THR A 463 -2.26 26.12 -4.18
C THR A 463 -3.20 25.02 -4.63
N ASP A 464 -4.43 25.02 -4.14
CA ASP A 464 -5.37 23.93 -4.38
C ASP A 464 -5.99 23.96 -5.78
N ASN A 465 -6.08 25.13 -6.42
CA ASN A 465 -6.77 25.27 -7.69
C ASN A 465 -5.87 25.58 -8.88
N LEU A 466 -4.80 26.33 -8.69
CA LEU A 466 -3.94 26.72 -9.80
C LEU A 466 -2.77 25.74 -9.96
N LEU A 467 -2.13 25.31 -8.86
CA LEU A 467 -0.88 24.56 -8.89
C LEU A 467 -1.05 23.05 -8.71
N SER A 468 -2.27 22.55 -8.52
CA SER A 468 -2.50 21.10 -8.41
C SER A 468 -2.11 20.36 -9.68
N PRO A 469 -1.42 19.20 -9.58
CA PRO A 469 -1.05 18.38 -10.74
C PRO A 469 -2.24 18.07 -11.65
N GLY A 470 -2.07 18.23 -12.95
CA GLY A 470 -3.12 18.00 -13.96
C GLY A 470 -4.18 19.10 -14.07
N ARG A 471 -4.12 20.16 -13.24
CA ARG A 471 -5.05 21.30 -13.33
C ARG A 471 -4.57 22.38 -14.28
N LEU A 472 -3.28 22.68 -14.27
CA LEU A 472 -2.71 23.71 -15.14
C LEU A 472 -2.70 23.31 -16.62
N LEU A 473 -2.14 22.15 -16.91
CA LEU A 473 -2.04 21.61 -18.27
C LEU A 473 -2.45 20.16 -18.29
N ALA A 474 -3.08 19.70 -19.34
CA ALA A 474 -3.30 18.28 -19.55
C ALA A 474 -1.97 17.58 -19.69
N LEU A 475 -1.79 16.51 -18.93
CA LEU A 475 -0.73 15.56 -19.21
C LEU A 475 -0.99 14.92 -20.59
N ARG A 476 0.03 14.84 -21.41
CA ARG A 476 -0.05 14.13 -22.68
C ARG A 476 -0.35 12.66 -22.39
N THR A 477 -1.52 12.19 -22.82
CA THR A 477 -1.98 10.81 -22.61
C THR A 477 -2.56 10.28 -23.92
N MET A 478 -2.69 8.96 -24.04
CA MET A 478 -3.40 8.35 -25.17
C MET A 478 -4.90 8.71 -25.18
N THR A 479 -5.47 9.02 -24.02
CA THR A 479 -6.83 9.53 -23.90
C THR A 479 -6.76 11.04 -23.79
N PRO A 480 -7.40 11.82 -24.65
CA PRO A 480 -7.37 13.27 -24.55
C PRO A 480 -7.93 13.71 -23.19
N ALA A 481 -7.06 14.01 -22.26
CA ALA A 481 -7.42 14.74 -21.07
C ALA A 481 -7.11 16.21 -21.35
N ARG A 482 -8.09 17.08 -21.14
CA ARG A 482 -7.88 18.51 -21.27
C ARG A 482 -7.63 19.08 -19.88
N GLY A 483 -6.50 19.72 -19.69
CA GLY A 483 -6.26 20.54 -18.52
C GLY A 483 -7.19 21.76 -18.55
N MET A 484 -7.52 22.26 -17.38
CA MET A 484 -8.43 23.41 -17.23
C MET A 484 -7.91 24.66 -17.97
N LEU A 485 -6.61 24.80 -18.13
CA LEU A 485 -5.97 25.95 -18.75
C LEU A 485 -5.46 25.72 -20.18
N ASP A 486 -5.56 24.52 -20.74
CA ASP A 486 -5.07 24.24 -22.09
C ASP A 486 -5.69 25.13 -23.15
N GLU A 487 -7.01 25.37 -23.05
CA GLU A 487 -7.74 26.25 -23.95
C GLU A 487 -7.57 27.74 -23.61
N GLN A 488 -6.93 28.03 -22.49
CA GLN A 488 -6.71 29.40 -22.02
C GLN A 488 -5.28 29.91 -22.31
N LEU A 489 -4.43 29.08 -22.91
CA LEU A 489 -3.07 29.51 -23.29
C LEU A 489 -3.12 30.77 -24.19
N GLY A 490 -2.41 31.80 -23.79
CA GLY A 490 -2.42 33.12 -24.45
C GLY A 490 -3.64 33.99 -24.16
N ARG A 491 -4.58 33.54 -23.31
CA ARG A 491 -5.75 34.29 -22.87
C ARG A 491 -5.58 34.82 -21.45
N LYS A 492 -6.33 35.88 -21.13
CA LYS A 492 -6.37 36.44 -19.79
C LYS A 492 -7.20 35.55 -18.85
N ILE A 493 -6.59 35.03 -17.81
CA ILE A 493 -7.25 34.21 -16.77
C ILE A 493 -7.44 34.95 -15.42
N MET A 494 -6.69 36.03 -15.20
CA MET A 494 -6.78 36.86 -14.00
C MET A 494 -6.42 38.33 -14.34
N ASP A 495 -6.50 39.21 -13.38
CA ASP A 495 -6.11 40.61 -13.59
C ASP A 495 -4.64 40.75 -13.99
N SER A 496 -4.35 41.61 -14.97
CA SER A 496 -3.00 41.79 -15.51
C SER A 496 -2.01 42.42 -14.51
N ARG A 497 -2.48 42.93 -13.39
CA ARG A 497 -1.64 43.40 -12.29
C ARG A 497 -1.09 42.28 -11.43
N LEU A 498 -1.63 41.07 -11.53
CA LEU A 498 -1.16 39.89 -10.81
C LEU A 498 -0.16 39.12 -11.66
N THR A 499 0.90 38.68 -11.02
CA THR A 499 1.90 37.79 -11.61
C THR A 499 2.10 36.61 -10.67
N VAL A 500 1.97 35.40 -11.19
CA VAL A 500 2.28 34.17 -10.45
C VAL A 500 3.64 33.67 -10.91
N LYS A 501 4.56 33.47 -9.97
CA LYS A 501 5.89 32.93 -10.24
C LYS A 501 6.16 31.76 -9.32
N ASN A 502 6.80 30.73 -9.85
CA ASN A 502 7.27 29.58 -9.09
C ASN A 502 8.79 29.66 -8.92
N TYR A 503 9.26 29.86 -7.71
CA TYR A 503 10.69 29.94 -7.39
C TYR A 503 11.13 28.67 -6.69
N THR A 504 11.88 27.86 -7.35
CA THR A 504 12.34 26.55 -6.83
C THR A 504 13.49 26.65 -5.84
N THR A 505 14.27 27.74 -5.89
CA THR A 505 15.47 27.93 -5.06
C THR A 505 15.26 28.94 -3.93
N LEU A 506 14.07 29.50 -3.79
CA LEU A 506 13.77 30.50 -2.75
C LEU A 506 13.60 29.78 -1.39
N VAL A 507 14.47 30.09 -0.44
CA VAL A 507 14.50 29.45 0.90
C VAL A 507 13.77 30.23 1.99
N GLU A 508 13.51 31.54 1.73
CA GLU A 508 12.86 32.43 2.69
C GLU A 508 12.06 33.49 1.96
N TYR A 509 10.92 33.92 2.52
CA TYR A 509 10.15 35.06 2.06
C TYR A 509 9.70 35.89 3.27
N ASP A 510 10.12 37.14 3.31
CA ASP A 510 9.78 38.11 4.38
C ASP A 510 10.06 37.54 5.80
N GLY A 511 11.25 36.95 6.00
CA GLY A 511 11.67 36.37 7.26
C GLY A 511 11.05 35.02 7.60
N THR A 512 10.21 34.47 6.71
CA THR A 512 9.56 33.18 6.90
C THR A 512 10.26 32.10 6.05
N PRO A 513 10.76 31.01 6.67
CA PRO A 513 11.36 29.91 5.91
C PRO A 513 10.36 29.26 4.95
N LEU A 514 10.81 28.96 3.75
CA LEU A 514 10.02 28.28 2.72
C LEU A 514 10.49 26.83 2.54
N PHE A 515 9.56 25.90 2.49
CA PHE A 515 9.84 24.46 2.45
C PHE A 515 9.75 23.84 1.07
N GLY A 516 9.34 24.58 0.05
CA GLY A 516 9.21 24.12 -1.32
C GLY A 516 10.48 24.26 -2.17
N HIS A 517 11.60 24.62 -1.58
CA HIS A 517 12.84 24.84 -2.32
C HIS A 517 13.56 23.53 -2.67
N TYR A 518 14.19 23.51 -3.82
CA TYR A 518 15.09 22.45 -4.26
C TYR A 518 16.07 22.96 -5.32
N GLU A 519 17.27 22.40 -5.34
CA GLU A 519 18.34 22.79 -6.27
C GLU A 519 18.32 21.96 -7.57
N ILE A 520 17.76 20.77 -7.52
CA ILE A 520 17.69 19.83 -8.62
C ILE A 520 16.40 19.02 -8.49
N ASP A 521 15.71 18.79 -9.59
CA ASP A 521 14.50 17.99 -9.57
C ASP A 521 14.78 16.48 -9.46
N GLY A 522 13.71 15.69 -9.36
CA GLY A 522 13.82 14.24 -9.24
C GLY A 522 14.44 13.54 -10.47
N ASP A 523 14.54 14.20 -11.60
CA ASP A 523 15.15 13.68 -12.83
C ASP A 523 16.58 14.18 -13.05
N GLY A 524 17.08 15.01 -12.17
CA GLY A 524 18.43 15.53 -12.26
C GLY A 524 18.56 16.82 -13.07
N VAL A 525 17.45 17.51 -13.30
CA VAL A 525 17.44 18.79 -14.02
C VAL A 525 17.53 19.93 -13.02
N VAL A 526 18.46 20.85 -13.24
CA VAL A 526 18.55 22.09 -12.47
C VAL A 526 17.42 23.01 -12.96
N PRO A 527 16.57 23.51 -12.07
CA PRO A 527 15.48 24.42 -12.44
C PRO A 527 16.02 25.72 -13.05
N ALA A 528 15.30 26.25 -14.05
CA ALA A 528 15.65 27.47 -14.78
C ALA A 528 15.37 28.75 -13.98
#